data_4d7b5c96976e559e39b14a792eafc637
#
_entry.id   4d7b5c96976e559e39b14a792eafc637
#
_cell.length_a   1.000
_cell.length_b   1.000
_cell.length_c   1.000
_cell.angle_alpha   90.00
_cell.angle_beta   90.00
_cell.angle_gamma   90.00
#
_symmetry.space_group_name_H-M   'P 1'
#
loop_
_entity.id
_entity.type
_entity.pdbx_description
1 polymer ?
#
loop_
_entity_poly.entity_id
_entity_poly.type
_entity_poly.pdbx_seq_one_letter_code
_entity_poly.pdbx_strand_id
1 'polypeptide(L)'
;MGLFDGIKIRKAIMHQQKGELEQARTAYEELYAQGVNLCAYMLPWAVMLLREGGEDNYKKAKEVLVKAQKASDVTPERRKELVLDFAVACFKLGEIDKAVELLERLHQKSPSGDTYGALGYIYVAQGNAEKALDFNKQALDYDDEDPIALDNMGQTYYRLLGDKEKALEYFTKAHEFKDSQIDTLWFLSRYDLDKGDTQSAIEKLEKAAKGRFSPLNYKTKAEIEQELAALRG
;
A
#
# COMPACT_ATOMS: atom_id res chain seq x y z
N MET A 1 1.29 -24.81 -20.49
CA MET A 1 2.18 -23.62 -20.53
C MET A 1 3.08 -23.77 -21.75
N GLY A 2 2.93 -22.93 -22.76
CA GLY A 2 3.85 -22.92 -23.90
C GLY A 2 5.21 -22.34 -23.49
N LEU A 3 6.27 -22.81 -24.10
CA LEU A 3 7.63 -22.29 -23.86
C LEU A 3 7.69 -20.76 -24.08
N PHE A 4 6.90 -20.27 -25.03
CA PHE A 4 6.79 -18.86 -25.37
C PHE A 4 6.07 -18.01 -24.30
N ASP A 5 5.11 -18.58 -23.55
CA ASP A 5 4.40 -17.84 -22.48
C ASP A 5 5.35 -17.46 -21.36
N GLY A 6 6.24 -18.37 -20.96
CA GLY A 6 7.24 -18.10 -19.92
C GLY A 6 8.21 -16.98 -20.28
N ILE A 7 8.61 -16.88 -21.54
CA ILE A 7 9.48 -15.80 -22.04
C ILE A 7 8.74 -14.44 -22.00
N LYS A 8 7.48 -14.41 -22.49
CA LYS A 8 6.66 -13.21 -22.47
C LYS A 8 6.40 -12.72 -21.05
N ILE A 9 6.08 -13.62 -20.10
CA ILE A 9 5.87 -13.29 -18.69
C ILE A 9 7.13 -12.66 -18.09
N ARG A 10 8.30 -13.29 -18.28
CA ARG A 10 9.58 -12.73 -17.78
C ARG A 10 9.85 -11.33 -18.35
N LYS A 11 9.58 -11.13 -19.64
CA LYS A 11 9.76 -9.83 -20.30
C LYS A 11 8.84 -8.78 -19.71
N ALA A 12 7.56 -9.09 -19.49
CA ALA A 12 6.58 -8.17 -18.88
C ALA A 12 7.02 -7.76 -17.46
N ILE A 13 7.42 -8.72 -16.63
CA ILE A 13 7.92 -8.46 -15.28
C ILE A 13 9.21 -7.62 -15.31
N MET A 14 10.10 -7.89 -16.25
CA MET A 14 11.33 -7.11 -16.40
C MET A 14 11.05 -5.65 -16.78
N HIS A 15 10.09 -5.38 -17.69
CA HIS A 15 9.65 -4.02 -18.00
C HIS A 15 9.09 -3.31 -16.75
N GLN A 16 8.24 -3.98 -15.98
CA GLN A 16 7.71 -3.44 -14.73
C GLN A 16 8.82 -3.10 -13.71
N GLN A 17 9.81 -3.99 -13.55
CA GLN A 17 10.93 -3.76 -12.62
C GLN A 17 11.82 -2.59 -13.04
N LYS A 18 11.96 -2.34 -14.34
CA LYS A 18 12.70 -1.19 -14.89
C LYS A 18 11.88 0.12 -14.86
N GLY A 19 10.62 0.10 -14.47
CA GLY A 19 9.74 1.26 -14.51
C GLY A 19 9.20 1.58 -15.91
N GLU A 20 9.37 0.69 -16.88
CA GLU A 20 8.84 0.78 -18.25
C GLU A 20 7.36 0.34 -18.25
N LEU A 21 6.49 1.14 -17.55
CA LEU A 21 5.15 0.69 -17.18
C LEU A 21 4.22 0.48 -18.38
N GLU A 22 4.32 1.29 -19.44
CA GLU A 22 3.50 1.12 -20.66
C GLU A 22 3.85 -0.19 -21.38
N GLN A 23 5.14 -0.53 -21.50
CA GLN A 23 5.57 -1.80 -22.10
C GLN A 23 5.14 -3.00 -21.25
N ALA A 24 5.22 -2.86 -19.92
CA ALA A 24 4.74 -3.89 -18.99
C ALA A 24 3.23 -4.09 -19.14
N ARG A 25 2.44 -3.01 -19.18
CA ARG A 25 0.99 -3.02 -19.34
C ARG A 25 0.61 -3.74 -20.63
N THR A 26 1.16 -3.32 -21.77
CA THR A 26 0.90 -3.94 -23.07
C THR A 26 1.17 -5.44 -23.05
N ALA A 27 2.31 -5.85 -22.50
CA ALA A 27 2.69 -7.25 -22.45
C ALA A 27 1.75 -8.08 -21.53
N TYR A 28 1.29 -7.52 -20.40
CA TYR A 28 0.32 -8.18 -19.52
C TYR A 28 -1.06 -8.30 -20.18
N GLU A 29 -1.53 -7.26 -20.87
CA GLU A 29 -2.81 -7.25 -21.58
C GLU A 29 -2.81 -8.26 -22.73
N GLU A 30 -1.71 -8.37 -23.47
CA GLU A 30 -1.56 -9.39 -24.52
C GLU A 30 -1.65 -10.82 -23.94
N LEU A 31 -0.96 -11.12 -22.84
CA LEU A 31 -1.04 -12.40 -22.15
C LEU A 31 -2.47 -12.72 -21.70
N TYR A 32 -3.14 -11.70 -21.15
CA TYR A 32 -4.52 -11.83 -20.69
C TYR A 32 -5.50 -12.07 -21.83
N ALA A 33 -5.37 -11.34 -22.96
CA ALA A 33 -6.18 -11.49 -24.16
C ALA A 33 -5.97 -12.85 -24.84
N GLN A 34 -4.76 -13.40 -24.79
CA GLN A 34 -4.43 -14.75 -25.26
C GLN A 34 -4.98 -15.88 -24.37
N GLY A 35 -5.65 -15.52 -23.26
CA GLY A 35 -6.25 -16.49 -22.34
C GLY A 35 -5.24 -17.24 -21.47
N VAL A 36 -3.99 -16.77 -21.37
CA VAL A 36 -2.99 -17.34 -20.46
C VAL A 36 -3.53 -17.23 -19.03
N ASN A 37 -3.67 -18.36 -18.33
CA ASN A 37 -4.23 -18.41 -16.97
C ASN A 37 -3.16 -18.78 -15.95
N LEU A 38 -2.26 -17.86 -15.65
CA LEU A 38 -1.15 -18.03 -14.72
C LEU A 38 -1.08 -16.87 -13.73
N CYS A 39 -1.08 -17.20 -12.43
CA CYS A 39 -0.89 -16.26 -11.34
C CYS A 39 0.47 -15.54 -11.44
N ALA A 40 1.47 -16.19 -11.98
CA ALA A 40 2.84 -15.68 -12.13
C ALA A 40 2.94 -14.31 -12.83
N TYR A 41 1.99 -13.94 -13.71
CA TYR A 41 1.95 -12.62 -14.31
C TYR A 41 0.76 -11.78 -13.84
N MET A 42 -0.36 -12.43 -13.51
CA MET A 42 -1.57 -11.71 -13.11
C MET A 42 -1.39 -10.99 -11.76
N LEU A 43 -0.70 -11.62 -10.80
CA LEU A 43 -0.44 -10.99 -9.52
C LEU A 43 0.45 -9.74 -9.63
N PRO A 44 1.66 -9.76 -10.24
CA PRO A 44 2.44 -8.56 -10.41
C PRO A 44 1.75 -7.50 -11.27
N TRP A 45 0.94 -7.88 -12.26
CA TRP A 45 0.12 -6.93 -13.01
C TRP A 45 -0.92 -6.23 -12.13
N ALA A 46 -1.66 -6.98 -11.32
CA ALA A 46 -2.63 -6.40 -10.38
C ALA A 46 -1.97 -5.44 -9.39
N VAL A 47 -0.80 -5.79 -8.84
CA VAL A 47 -0.01 -4.91 -7.98
C VAL A 47 0.40 -3.62 -8.70
N MET A 48 0.78 -3.71 -9.97
CA MET A 48 1.10 -2.53 -10.81
C MET A 48 -0.12 -1.61 -10.93
N LEU A 49 -1.28 -2.17 -11.30
CA LEU A 49 -2.53 -1.42 -11.44
C LEU A 49 -2.96 -0.75 -10.12
N LEU A 50 -2.85 -1.46 -9.00
CA LEU A 50 -3.15 -0.90 -7.67
C LEU A 50 -2.27 0.29 -7.32
N ARG A 51 -0.99 0.25 -7.71
CA ARG A 51 -0.02 1.34 -7.45
C ARG A 51 -0.19 2.54 -8.36
N GLU A 52 -0.55 2.32 -9.61
CA GLU A 52 -0.88 3.39 -10.55
C GLU A 52 -2.13 4.15 -10.10
N GLY A 53 -3.05 3.48 -9.42
CA GLY A 53 -4.24 4.10 -8.86
C GLY A 53 -5.30 4.43 -9.91
N GLY A 54 -6.38 5.05 -9.45
CA GLY A 54 -7.53 5.36 -10.29
C GLY A 54 -8.58 4.24 -10.32
N GLU A 55 -9.83 4.63 -10.42
CA GLU A 55 -10.98 3.72 -10.29
C GLU A 55 -10.94 2.59 -11.32
N ASP A 56 -10.57 2.89 -12.56
CA ASP A 56 -10.50 1.90 -13.64
C ASP A 56 -9.40 0.87 -13.40
N ASN A 57 -8.23 1.32 -12.93
CA ASN A 57 -7.14 0.42 -12.55
C ASN A 57 -7.52 -0.45 -11.35
N TYR A 58 -8.22 0.09 -10.36
CA TYR A 58 -8.69 -0.71 -9.21
C TYR A 58 -9.73 -1.77 -9.63
N LYS A 59 -10.66 -1.41 -10.53
CA LYS A 59 -11.63 -2.37 -11.12
C LYS A 59 -10.90 -3.46 -11.90
N LYS A 60 -9.93 -3.08 -12.73
CA LYS A 60 -9.14 -4.04 -13.51
C LYS A 60 -8.28 -4.95 -12.64
N ALA A 61 -7.62 -4.40 -11.62
CA ALA A 61 -6.86 -5.18 -10.65
C ALA A 61 -7.76 -6.22 -9.97
N LYS A 62 -8.93 -5.81 -9.52
CA LYS A 62 -9.91 -6.71 -8.89
C LYS A 62 -10.35 -7.85 -9.83
N GLU A 63 -10.64 -7.55 -11.10
CA GLU A 63 -10.97 -8.55 -12.12
C GLU A 63 -9.82 -9.56 -12.32
N VAL A 64 -8.61 -9.05 -12.50
CA VAL A 64 -7.40 -9.87 -12.70
C VAL A 64 -7.13 -10.77 -11.49
N LEU A 65 -7.28 -10.25 -10.27
CA LEU A 65 -7.09 -11.03 -9.04
C LEU A 65 -8.13 -12.14 -8.88
N VAL A 66 -9.39 -11.90 -9.25
CA VAL A 66 -10.43 -12.95 -9.27
C VAL A 66 -10.06 -14.09 -10.22
N LYS A 67 -9.50 -13.76 -11.40
CA LYS A 67 -9.06 -14.78 -12.37
C LYS A 67 -7.80 -15.48 -11.85
N ALA A 68 -6.85 -14.75 -11.28
CA ALA A 68 -5.60 -15.29 -10.75
C ALA A 68 -5.81 -16.33 -9.64
N GLN A 69 -6.84 -16.17 -8.80
CA GLN A 69 -7.18 -17.15 -7.77
C GLN A 69 -7.51 -18.55 -8.31
N LYS A 70 -7.92 -18.64 -9.58
CA LYS A 70 -8.29 -19.89 -10.28
C LYS A 70 -7.15 -20.44 -11.15
N ALA A 71 -5.99 -19.80 -11.15
CA ALA A 71 -4.85 -20.22 -11.94
C ALA A 71 -4.21 -21.49 -11.36
N SER A 72 -3.63 -22.31 -12.26
CA SER A 72 -3.06 -23.61 -11.89
C SER A 72 -1.74 -23.53 -11.10
N ASP A 73 -1.08 -22.37 -11.11
CA ASP A 73 0.20 -22.10 -10.47
C ASP A 73 0.08 -21.31 -9.15
N VAL A 74 -1.11 -21.30 -8.53
CA VAL A 74 -1.34 -20.63 -7.24
C VAL A 74 -0.77 -21.52 -6.12
N THR A 75 0.27 -21.01 -5.45
CA THR A 75 0.79 -21.60 -4.21
C THR A 75 0.05 -21.04 -2.97
N PRO A 76 0.19 -21.67 -1.80
CA PRO A 76 -0.38 -21.13 -0.56
C PRO A 76 0.07 -19.68 -0.26
N GLU A 77 1.34 -19.33 -0.52
CA GLU A 77 1.92 -18.01 -0.33
C GLU A 77 1.26 -17.00 -1.28
N ARG A 78 1.23 -17.30 -2.58
CA ARG A 78 0.54 -16.46 -3.57
C ARG A 78 -0.95 -16.27 -3.25
N ARG A 79 -1.59 -17.30 -2.67
CA ARG A 79 -3.00 -17.18 -2.27
C ARG A 79 -3.19 -16.12 -1.19
N LYS A 80 -2.25 -15.99 -0.24
CA LYS A 80 -2.29 -14.94 0.78
C LYS A 80 -2.14 -13.56 0.15
N GLU A 81 -1.16 -13.39 -0.73
CA GLU A 81 -0.93 -12.14 -1.48
C GLU A 81 -2.16 -11.77 -2.32
N LEU A 82 -2.75 -12.73 -3.04
CA LEU A 82 -3.98 -12.52 -3.82
C LEU A 82 -5.15 -12.02 -2.97
N VAL A 83 -5.33 -12.56 -1.76
CA VAL A 83 -6.39 -12.14 -0.85
C VAL A 83 -6.11 -10.73 -0.32
N LEU A 84 -4.86 -10.45 0.07
CA LEU A 84 -4.43 -9.14 0.53
C LEU A 84 -4.68 -8.07 -0.54
N ASP A 85 -4.16 -8.28 -1.76
CA ASP A 85 -4.30 -7.31 -2.85
C ASP A 85 -5.76 -7.16 -3.30
N PHE A 86 -6.54 -8.24 -3.27
CA PHE A 86 -7.98 -8.16 -3.56
C PHE A 86 -8.73 -7.33 -2.51
N ALA A 87 -8.38 -7.48 -1.24
CA ALA A 87 -8.96 -6.67 -0.17
C ALA A 87 -8.57 -5.19 -0.32
N VAL A 88 -7.31 -4.90 -0.68
CA VAL A 88 -6.85 -3.54 -1.00
C VAL A 88 -7.64 -2.95 -2.18
N ALA A 89 -7.87 -3.73 -3.26
CA ALA A 89 -8.70 -3.30 -4.38
C ALA A 89 -10.15 -2.98 -3.94
N CYS A 90 -10.74 -3.84 -3.09
CA CYS A 90 -12.07 -3.59 -2.52
C CYS A 90 -12.09 -2.30 -1.70
N PHE A 91 -11.11 -2.08 -0.83
CA PHE A 91 -10.99 -0.87 -0.03
C PHE A 91 -10.92 0.39 -0.91
N LYS A 92 -10.08 0.39 -1.95
CA LYS A 92 -9.93 1.52 -2.88
C LYS A 92 -11.16 1.78 -3.72
N LEU A 93 -12.03 0.79 -3.90
CA LEU A 93 -13.35 0.90 -4.56
C LEU A 93 -14.51 1.24 -3.60
N GLY A 94 -14.21 1.52 -2.32
CA GLY A 94 -15.22 1.84 -1.31
C GLY A 94 -15.97 0.64 -0.73
N GLU A 95 -15.58 -0.60 -1.07
CA GLU A 95 -16.14 -1.84 -0.53
C GLU A 95 -15.46 -2.18 0.82
N ILE A 96 -15.54 -1.25 1.79
CA ILE A 96 -14.71 -1.26 3.00
C ILE A 96 -15.01 -2.47 3.87
N ASP A 97 -16.29 -2.79 4.11
CA ASP A 97 -16.68 -3.91 4.96
C ASP A 97 -16.17 -5.25 4.41
N LYS A 98 -16.22 -5.39 3.09
CA LYS A 98 -15.68 -6.58 2.40
C LYS A 98 -14.17 -6.67 2.52
N ALA A 99 -13.46 -5.55 2.40
CA ALA A 99 -12.02 -5.51 2.56
C ALA A 99 -11.62 -5.94 3.98
N VAL A 100 -12.30 -5.40 4.99
CA VAL A 100 -12.08 -5.75 6.40
C VAL A 100 -12.35 -7.23 6.64
N GLU A 101 -13.52 -7.75 6.22
CA GLU A 101 -13.88 -9.16 6.39
C GLU A 101 -12.82 -10.10 5.80
N LEU A 102 -12.34 -9.81 4.60
CA LEU A 102 -11.32 -10.61 3.94
C LEU A 102 -9.97 -10.60 4.67
N LEU A 103 -9.56 -9.42 5.12
CA LEU A 103 -8.28 -9.26 5.85
C LEU A 103 -8.35 -9.84 7.26
N GLU A 104 -9.47 -9.66 7.98
CA GLU A 104 -9.66 -10.29 9.30
C GLU A 104 -9.59 -11.82 9.20
N ARG A 105 -10.26 -12.41 8.20
CA ARG A 105 -10.18 -13.86 7.95
C ARG A 105 -8.77 -14.33 7.58
N LEU A 106 -8.05 -13.53 6.78
CA LEU A 106 -6.67 -13.83 6.43
C LEU A 106 -5.76 -13.74 7.65
N HIS A 107 -5.92 -12.66 8.43
CA HIS A 107 -5.15 -12.41 9.65
C HIS A 107 -5.35 -13.50 10.70
N GLN A 108 -6.60 -13.92 10.97
CA GLN A 108 -6.91 -15.01 11.90
C GLN A 108 -6.23 -16.33 11.54
N LYS A 109 -6.08 -16.61 10.23
CA LYS A 109 -5.45 -17.84 9.75
C LYS A 109 -3.93 -17.76 9.69
N SER A 110 -3.40 -16.57 9.44
CA SER A 110 -1.98 -16.36 9.19
C SER A 110 -1.60 -14.90 9.50
N PRO A 111 -1.47 -14.56 10.80
CA PRO A 111 -1.00 -13.23 11.20
C PRO A 111 0.37 -12.94 10.58
N SER A 112 0.56 -11.71 10.10
CA SER A 112 1.82 -11.25 9.51
C SER A 112 1.88 -9.72 9.56
N GLY A 113 3.09 -9.14 9.42
CA GLY A 113 3.26 -7.69 9.31
C GLY A 113 2.37 -7.07 8.21
N ASP A 114 2.24 -7.74 7.04
CA ASP A 114 1.37 -7.26 5.95
C ASP A 114 -0.10 -7.18 6.37
N THR A 115 -0.61 -8.19 7.09
CA THR A 115 -2.01 -8.18 7.55
C THR A 115 -2.24 -7.18 8.68
N TYR A 116 -1.29 -7.03 9.60
CA TYR A 116 -1.32 -5.99 10.62
C TYR A 116 -1.27 -4.60 10.01
N GLY A 117 -0.35 -4.35 9.09
CA GLY A 117 -0.21 -3.07 8.43
C GLY A 117 -1.46 -2.67 7.63
N ALA A 118 -2.01 -3.59 6.84
CA ALA A 118 -3.18 -3.32 6.00
C ALA A 118 -4.45 -3.07 6.84
N LEU A 119 -4.75 -3.94 7.80
CA LEU A 119 -5.92 -3.78 8.69
C LEU A 119 -5.79 -2.55 9.57
N GLY A 120 -4.62 -2.32 10.18
CA GLY A 120 -4.37 -1.16 11.02
C GLY A 120 -4.62 0.14 10.28
N TYR A 121 -4.11 0.26 9.05
CA TYR A 121 -4.39 1.40 8.19
C TYR A 121 -5.88 1.56 7.87
N ILE A 122 -6.56 0.48 7.48
CA ILE A 122 -7.98 0.53 7.10
C ILE A 122 -8.85 0.94 8.30
N TYR A 123 -8.57 0.47 9.51
CA TYR A 123 -9.30 0.89 10.70
C TYR A 123 -9.10 2.39 11.01
N VAL A 124 -7.90 2.92 10.80
CA VAL A 124 -7.66 4.37 10.88
C VAL A 124 -8.46 5.10 9.82
N ALA A 125 -8.48 4.59 8.59
CA ALA A 125 -9.22 5.21 7.49
C ALA A 125 -10.74 5.19 7.69
N GLN A 126 -11.27 4.18 8.39
CA GLN A 126 -12.69 4.11 8.78
C GLN A 126 -13.09 5.14 9.86
N GLY A 127 -12.13 5.75 10.56
CA GLY A 127 -12.41 6.72 11.62
C GLY A 127 -12.84 6.09 12.95
N ASN A 128 -12.74 4.78 13.12
CA ASN A 128 -13.07 4.11 14.39
C ASN A 128 -11.84 4.12 15.31
N ALA A 129 -11.77 5.13 16.18
CA ALA A 129 -10.61 5.37 17.04
C ALA A 129 -10.33 4.21 18.01
N GLU A 130 -11.37 3.62 18.62
CA GLU A 130 -11.23 2.52 19.56
C GLU A 130 -10.66 1.28 18.87
N LYS A 131 -11.27 0.87 17.75
CA LYS A 131 -10.83 -0.31 16.98
C LYS A 131 -9.44 -0.12 16.40
N ALA A 132 -9.14 1.07 15.87
CA ALA A 132 -7.82 1.39 15.33
C ALA A 132 -6.74 1.35 16.41
N LEU A 133 -7.02 1.94 17.59
CA LEU A 133 -6.09 1.96 18.70
C LEU A 133 -5.80 0.54 19.23
N ASP A 134 -6.84 -0.25 19.46
CA ASP A 134 -6.70 -1.61 19.98
C ASP A 134 -5.94 -2.51 19.01
N PHE A 135 -6.31 -2.46 17.73
CA PHE A 135 -5.66 -3.29 16.72
C PHE A 135 -4.20 -2.88 16.45
N ASN A 136 -3.90 -1.58 16.39
CA ASN A 136 -2.52 -1.12 16.18
C ASN A 136 -1.64 -1.37 17.42
N LYS A 137 -2.20 -1.45 18.64
CA LYS A 137 -1.48 -1.98 19.81
C LYS A 137 -1.09 -3.44 19.61
N GLN A 138 -2.03 -4.29 19.16
CA GLN A 138 -1.73 -5.71 18.88
C GLN A 138 -0.66 -5.85 17.78
N ALA A 139 -0.66 -4.95 16.78
CA ALA A 139 0.38 -4.92 15.75
C ALA A 139 1.77 -4.64 16.35
N LEU A 140 1.86 -3.70 17.29
CA LEU A 140 3.11 -3.39 18.00
C LEU A 140 3.51 -4.45 19.03
N ASP A 141 2.53 -5.17 19.62
CA ASP A 141 2.82 -6.34 20.46
C ASP A 141 3.38 -7.50 19.62
N TYR A 142 3.03 -7.58 18.34
CA TYR A 142 3.58 -8.56 17.41
C TYR A 142 4.99 -8.19 16.92
N ASP A 143 5.20 -6.92 16.57
CA ASP A 143 6.50 -6.38 16.14
C ASP A 143 6.57 -4.87 16.48
N ASP A 144 7.27 -4.52 17.54
CA ASP A 144 7.38 -3.17 18.07
C ASP A 144 8.37 -2.28 17.28
N GLU A 145 9.11 -2.86 16.34
CA GLU A 145 10.02 -2.18 15.41
C GLU A 145 9.43 -2.03 13.99
N ASP A 146 8.24 -2.61 13.71
CA ASP A 146 7.61 -2.48 12.39
C ASP A 146 7.24 -1.01 12.10
N PRO A 147 7.90 -0.36 11.11
CA PRO A 147 7.66 1.05 10.82
C PRO A 147 6.24 1.32 10.31
N ILE A 148 5.54 0.32 9.74
CA ILE A 148 4.16 0.47 9.29
C ILE A 148 3.20 0.45 10.49
N ALA A 149 3.41 -0.44 11.45
CA ALA A 149 2.61 -0.49 12.68
C ALA A 149 2.80 0.79 13.51
N LEU A 150 4.04 1.27 13.64
CA LEU A 150 4.36 2.54 14.30
C LEU A 150 3.68 3.73 13.59
N ASP A 151 3.75 3.80 12.27
CA ASP A 151 3.09 4.85 11.48
C ASP A 151 1.57 4.81 11.65
N ASN A 152 0.94 3.64 11.56
CA ASN A 152 -0.50 3.47 11.79
C ASN A 152 -0.91 3.91 13.20
N MET A 153 -0.09 3.64 14.22
CA MET A 153 -0.33 4.12 15.57
C MET A 153 -0.20 5.65 15.65
N GLY A 154 0.83 6.22 15.02
CA GLY A 154 0.98 7.66 14.87
C GLY A 154 -0.24 8.31 14.21
N GLN A 155 -0.72 7.72 13.11
CA GLN A 155 -1.93 8.17 12.42
C GLN A 155 -3.18 8.05 13.30
N THR A 156 -3.30 6.99 14.13
CA THR A 156 -4.40 6.81 15.08
C THR A 156 -4.45 7.98 16.05
N TYR A 157 -3.32 8.34 16.67
CA TYR A 157 -3.25 9.48 17.58
C TYR A 157 -3.47 10.80 16.88
N TYR A 158 -2.84 11.03 15.73
CA TYR A 158 -2.93 12.30 15.01
C TYR A 158 -4.33 12.57 14.45
N ARG A 159 -4.89 11.59 13.73
CA ARG A 159 -6.11 11.77 12.92
C ARG A 159 -7.40 11.50 13.70
N LEU A 160 -7.37 10.57 14.67
CA LEU A 160 -8.59 10.11 15.33
C LEU A 160 -8.69 10.62 16.78
N LEU A 161 -7.57 10.68 17.49
CA LEU A 161 -7.56 11.07 18.90
C LEU A 161 -7.16 12.54 19.12
N GLY A 162 -6.58 13.21 18.11
CA GLY A 162 -6.12 14.60 18.19
C GLY A 162 -4.89 14.82 19.08
N ASP A 163 -4.25 13.73 19.55
CA ASP A 163 -3.06 13.77 20.40
C ASP A 163 -1.80 13.86 19.52
N LYS A 164 -1.47 15.09 19.13
CA LYS A 164 -0.32 15.35 18.27
C LYS A 164 1.02 15.03 18.93
N GLU A 165 1.14 15.21 20.26
CA GLU A 165 2.40 14.94 20.99
C GLU A 165 2.71 13.44 20.92
N LYS A 166 1.73 12.61 21.28
CA LYS A 166 1.89 11.17 21.23
C LYS A 166 2.05 10.64 19.79
N ALA A 167 1.37 11.25 18.83
CA ALA A 167 1.56 10.92 17.41
C ALA A 167 3.01 11.16 16.96
N LEU A 168 3.62 12.28 17.40
CA LEU A 168 5.00 12.61 17.07
C LEU A 168 6.00 11.56 17.59
N GLU A 169 5.77 11.02 18.79
CA GLU A 169 6.60 9.94 19.35
C GLU A 169 6.62 8.71 18.42
N TYR A 170 5.45 8.30 17.96
CA TYR A 170 5.32 7.15 17.05
C TYR A 170 5.89 7.42 15.65
N PHE A 171 5.64 8.59 15.07
CA PHE A 171 6.23 8.94 13.77
C PHE A 171 7.76 9.07 13.85
N THR A 172 8.30 9.56 14.96
CA THR A 172 9.75 9.63 15.17
C THR A 172 10.35 8.23 15.20
N LYS A 173 9.77 7.32 15.97
CA LYS A 173 10.21 5.91 16.01
C LYS A 173 10.08 5.23 14.63
N ALA A 174 8.96 5.41 13.93
CA ALA A 174 8.79 4.87 12.58
C ALA A 174 9.89 5.36 11.63
N HIS A 175 10.28 6.64 11.74
CA HIS A 175 11.34 7.24 10.96
C HIS A 175 12.74 6.69 11.31
N GLU A 176 12.99 6.36 12.56
CA GLU A 176 14.24 5.74 13.02
C GLU A 176 14.45 4.37 12.39
N PHE A 177 13.38 3.54 12.32
CA PHE A 177 13.45 2.22 11.69
C PHE A 177 13.41 2.27 10.16
N LYS A 178 12.68 3.25 9.58
CA LYS A 178 12.58 3.43 8.13
C LYS A 178 12.46 4.90 7.75
N ASP A 179 13.59 5.51 7.49
CA ASP A 179 13.73 6.93 7.16
C ASP A 179 13.06 7.37 5.84
N SER A 180 12.67 6.40 5.00
CA SER A 180 12.03 6.60 3.70
C SER A 180 10.52 6.30 3.70
N GLN A 181 9.89 6.09 4.88
CA GLN A 181 8.45 5.83 4.99
C GLN A 181 7.66 7.05 4.57
N ILE A 182 6.87 6.94 3.50
CA ILE A 182 6.20 8.07 2.83
C ILE A 182 5.25 8.80 3.77
N ASP A 183 4.34 8.08 4.42
CA ASP A 183 3.33 8.69 5.29
C ASP A 183 3.98 9.31 6.52
N THR A 184 4.93 8.62 7.14
CA THR A 184 5.72 9.15 8.26
C THR A 184 6.41 10.47 7.88
N LEU A 185 7.07 10.53 6.72
CA LEU A 185 7.71 11.75 6.22
C LEU A 185 6.69 12.88 6.02
N TRP A 186 5.52 12.56 5.47
CA TRP A 186 4.46 13.54 5.28
C TRP A 186 3.96 14.07 6.63
N PHE A 187 3.67 13.20 7.60
CA PHE A 187 3.22 13.65 8.92
C PHE A 187 4.30 14.46 9.65
N LEU A 188 5.56 14.03 9.65
CA LEU A 188 6.66 14.80 10.26
C LEU A 188 6.83 16.18 9.62
N SER A 189 6.62 16.32 8.30
CA SER A 189 6.67 17.63 7.64
C SER A 189 5.60 18.60 8.19
N ARG A 190 4.47 18.12 8.72
CA ARG A 190 3.45 18.98 9.35
C ARG A 190 3.98 19.62 10.63
N TYR A 191 4.74 18.85 11.42
CA TYR A 191 5.37 19.39 12.65
C TYR A 191 6.46 20.40 12.35
N ASP A 192 7.19 20.25 11.23
CA ASP A 192 8.17 21.23 10.80
C ASP A 192 7.45 22.54 10.38
N LEU A 193 6.37 22.43 9.62
CA LEU A 193 5.56 23.60 9.23
C LEU A 193 4.92 24.29 10.44
N ASP A 194 4.41 23.52 11.41
CA ASP A 194 3.86 24.08 12.66
C ASP A 194 4.92 24.87 13.46
N LYS A 195 6.22 24.55 13.31
CA LYS A 195 7.36 25.26 13.89
C LYS A 195 7.90 26.39 13.02
N GLY A 196 7.37 26.58 11.81
CA GLY A 196 7.86 27.56 10.84
C GLY A 196 9.10 27.10 10.06
N ASP A 197 9.53 25.85 10.20
CA ASP A 197 10.68 25.27 9.48
C ASP A 197 10.23 24.71 8.13
N THR A 198 9.96 25.62 7.20
CA THR A 198 9.51 25.28 5.83
C THR A 198 10.56 24.47 5.07
N GLN A 199 11.86 24.73 5.31
CA GLN A 199 12.94 24.05 4.60
C GLN A 199 12.98 22.56 4.96
N SER A 200 12.95 22.21 6.24
CA SER A 200 12.89 20.81 6.70
C SER A 200 11.63 20.08 6.23
N ALA A 201 10.49 20.79 6.16
CA ALA A 201 9.27 20.22 5.60
C ALA A 201 9.42 19.87 4.11
N ILE A 202 9.99 20.78 3.31
CA ILE A 202 10.25 20.54 1.88
C ILE A 202 11.16 19.33 1.70
N GLU A 203 12.26 19.22 2.45
CA GLU A 203 13.20 18.09 2.35
C GLU A 203 12.52 16.74 2.62
N LYS A 204 11.65 16.67 3.64
CA LYS A 204 10.87 15.46 3.94
C LYS A 204 9.88 15.12 2.82
N LEU A 205 9.16 16.12 2.30
CA LEU A 205 8.21 15.91 1.20
C LEU A 205 8.91 15.51 -0.10
N GLU A 206 10.08 16.08 -0.41
CA GLU A 206 10.90 15.66 -1.56
C GLU A 206 11.36 14.20 -1.45
N LYS A 207 11.77 13.79 -0.23
CA LYS A 207 12.13 12.41 0.04
C LYS A 207 10.93 11.48 -0.11
N ALA A 208 9.76 11.87 0.40
CA ALA A 208 8.51 11.13 0.25
C ALA A 208 8.09 10.99 -1.23
N ALA A 209 8.17 12.07 -2.02
CA ALA A 209 7.80 12.06 -3.45
C ALA A 209 8.65 11.10 -4.30
N LYS A 210 9.89 10.81 -3.88
CA LYS A 210 10.79 9.84 -4.53
C LYS A 210 10.53 8.39 -4.10
N GLY A 211 9.67 8.19 -3.11
CA GLY A 211 9.38 6.89 -2.54
C GLY A 211 8.55 5.98 -3.47
N ARG A 212 8.50 4.71 -3.12
CA ARG A 212 7.67 3.72 -3.82
C ARG A 212 6.28 3.68 -3.17
N PHE A 213 5.33 4.39 -3.75
CA PHE A 213 3.98 4.50 -3.23
C PHE A 213 3.24 3.15 -3.17
N SER A 214 2.47 2.98 -2.10
CA SER A 214 1.52 1.90 -1.88
C SER A 214 0.10 2.43 -2.11
N PRO A 215 -0.85 1.61 -2.54
CA PRO A 215 -2.25 2.01 -2.58
C PRO A 215 -2.82 2.33 -1.19
N LEU A 216 -2.17 1.90 -0.11
CA LEU A 216 -2.53 2.22 1.27
C LEU A 216 -1.78 3.41 1.85
N ASN A 217 -1.03 4.19 1.06
CA ASN A 217 -0.51 5.45 1.55
C ASN A 217 -1.64 6.47 1.80
N TYR A 218 -1.48 7.26 2.86
CA TYR A 218 -2.42 8.32 3.24
C TYR A 218 -2.50 9.42 2.18
N LYS A 219 -1.34 9.77 1.61
CA LYS A 219 -1.21 10.73 0.51
C LYS A 219 -0.77 10.05 -0.77
N THR A 220 -1.32 10.50 -1.88
CA THR A 220 -0.85 10.13 -3.21
C THR A 220 0.40 10.92 -3.58
N LYS A 221 1.15 10.43 -4.55
CA LYS A 221 2.32 11.14 -5.08
C LYS A 221 1.95 12.53 -5.60
N ALA A 222 0.84 12.62 -6.34
CA ALA A 222 0.36 13.88 -6.92
C ALA A 222 0.01 14.93 -5.84
N GLU A 223 -0.62 14.51 -4.73
CA GLU A 223 -0.91 15.41 -3.61
C GLU A 223 0.38 15.94 -2.97
N ILE A 224 1.38 15.08 -2.75
CA ILE A 224 2.68 15.50 -2.19
C ILE A 224 3.40 16.46 -3.15
N GLU A 225 3.41 16.18 -4.45
CA GLU A 225 4.03 17.06 -5.45
C GLU A 225 3.32 18.42 -5.54
N GLN A 226 1.99 18.44 -5.41
CA GLN A 226 1.21 19.68 -5.34
C GLN A 226 1.53 20.51 -4.08
N GLU A 227 1.65 19.86 -2.93
CA GLU A 227 2.06 20.52 -1.68
C GLU A 227 3.48 21.10 -1.80
N LEU A 228 4.43 20.34 -2.37
CA LEU A 228 5.78 20.83 -2.64
C LEU A 228 5.80 22.07 -3.53
N ALA A 229 4.99 22.08 -4.59
CA ALA A 229 4.89 23.24 -5.48
C ALA A 229 4.36 24.48 -4.73
N ALA A 230 3.35 24.30 -3.87
CA ALA A 230 2.78 25.37 -3.06
C ALA A 230 3.76 25.95 -2.01
N LEU A 231 4.65 25.10 -1.44
CA LEU A 231 5.63 25.55 -0.44
C LEU A 231 6.83 26.28 -1.08
N ARG A 232 7.08 26.10 -2.36
CA ARG A 232 8.18 26.73 -3.09
C ARG A 232 7.81 28.06 -3.72
N GLY A 233 6.52 28.41 -3.77
CA GLY A 233 5.96 29.67 -4.28
C GLY A 233 5.91 29.70 -5.77
#